data_c7bd015e98a85eb6609a2098539a4ff2
#
_entry.id   c7bd015e98a85eb6609a2098539a4ff2
#
_cell.length_a   1.000
_cell.length_b   1.000
_cell.length_c   1.000
_cell.angle_alpha   90.00
_cell.angle_beta   90.00
_cell.angle_gamma   90.00
#
_symmetry.space_group_name_H-M   'P 1'
#
loop_
_entity.id
_entity.type
_entity.pdbx_description
1 polymer ?
#
loop_
_entity_poly.entity_id
_entity_poly.type
_entity_poly.pdbx_seq_one_letter_code
_entity_poly.pdbx_strand_id
1 'polypeptide(L)'
;MVNAGVLPHPVTGVQVVGLVSRGDAYRVANLRARPRASVVIRAGWEWAGVEGPVELAGPDDPMPGVDAERLRLLLREIFTAAGGTHDDFDGYDRAMAEERRVAVLLTPARISPRG
;
A
#
# COMPACT_ATOMS: atom_id res chain seq x y z
N MET A 1 -11.26 4.34 8.05
CA MET A 1 -10.96 3.06 7.36
C MET A 1 -10.38 3.34 6.00
N VAL A 2 -9.37 2.60 5.61
CA VAL A 2 -8.75 2.73 4.30
C VAL A 2 -8.94 1.45 3.51
N ASN A 3 -8.89 1.56 2.20
CA ASN A 3 -8.97 0.42 1.30
C ASN A 3 -7.58 -0.22 1.19
N ALA A 4 -7.36 -1.24 2.02
CA ALA A 4 -6.06 -1.88 2.15
C ALA A 4 -6.17 -3.39 1.95
N GLY A 5 -5.08 -3.99 1.51
CA GLY A 5 -4.99 -5.44 1.32
C GLY A 5 -3.73 -6.01 1.94
N VAL A 6 -3.76 -7.30 2.20
CA VAL A 6 -2.59 -8.04 2.69
C VAL A 6 -1.93 -8.74 1.52
N LEU A 7 -0.62 -8.55 1.36
CA LEU A 7 0.14 -9.11 0.24
C LEU A 7 1.60 -9.28 0.65
N PRO A 8 2.39 -10.09 -0.11
CA PRO A 8 3.82 -10.18 0.14
C PRO A 8 4.53 -8.88 -0.23
N HIS A 9 5.49 -8.47 0.59
CA HIS A 9 6.39 -7.36 0.27
C HIS A 9 7.14 -7.68 -1.04
N PRO A 10 7.26 -6.73 -1.96
CA PRO A 10 7.83 -7.00 -3.29
C PRO A 10 9.30 -7.43 -3.29
N VAL A 11 10.03 -7.18 -2.22
CA VAL A 11 11.46 -7.51 -2.11
C VAL A 11 11.68 -8.64 -1.11
N THR A 12 11.09 -8.54 0.09
CA THR A 12 11.36 -9.48 1.18
C THR A 12 10.42 -10.69 1.20
N GLY A 13 9.26 -10.59 0.59
CA GLY A 13 8.24 -11.62 0.63
C GLY A 13 7.47 -11.69 1.94
N VAL A 14 7.81 -10.87 2.91
CA VAL A 14 7.10 -10.82 4.20
C VAL A 14 5.70 -10.23 3.99
N GLN A 15 4.71 -10.78 4.65
CA GLN A 15 3.34 -10.28 4.56
C GLN A 15 3.25 -8.86 5.12
N VAL A 16 2.70 -7.95 4.32
CA VAL A 16 2.52 -6.55 4.69
C VAL A 16 1.09 -6.12 4.39
N VAL A 17 0.68 -5.01 5.00
CA VAL A 17 -0.57 -4.35 4.66
C VAL A 17 -0.25 -3.24 3.67
N GLY A 18 -0.84 -3.31 2.48
CA GLY A 18 -0.59 -2.35 1.42
C GLY A 18 -1.82 -1.49 1.13
N LEU A 19 -1.56 -0.24 0.83
CA LEU A 19 -2.58 0.66 0.31
C LEU A 19 -1.96 1.59 -0.73
N VAL A 20 -2.81 2.17 -1.58
CA VAL A 20 -2.38 3.09 -2.62
C VAL A 20 -2.85 4.49 -2.26
N SER A 21 -1.96 5.45 -2.34
CA SER A 21 -2.26 6.85 -2.02
C SER A 21 -1.78 7.77 -3.14
N ARG A 22 -2.44 8.91 -3.30
CA ARG A 22 -1.96 9.94 -4.21
C ARG A 22 -0.63 10.51 -3.70
N GLY A 23 0.28 10.81 -4.62
CA GLY A 23 1.60 11.31 -4.25
C GLY A 23 1.58 12.67 -3.56
N ASP A 24 0.54 13.47 -3.79
CA ASP A 24 0.37 14.80 -3.19
C ASP A 24 -0.46 14.80 -1.90
N ALA A 25 -0.87 13.64 -1.42
CA ALA A 25 -1.70 13.54 -0.22
C ALA A 25 -0.90 13.87 1.05
N TYR A 26 -1.56 14.48 2.03
CA TYR A 26 -0.97 14.74 3.35
C TYR A 26 -0.47 13.47 4.01
N ARG A 27 -1.18 12.37 3.82
CA ARG A 27 -0.79 11.06 4.33
C ARG A 27 0.63 10.69 3.92
N VAL A 28 0.96 10.90 2.64
CA VAL A 28 2.27 10.56 2.11
C VAL A 28 3.34 11.49 2.71
N ALA A 29 3.07 12.79 2.78
CA ALA A 29 3.98 13.74 3.39
C ALA A 29 4.26 13.39 4.85
N ASN A 30 3.22 13.02 5.61
CA ASN A 30 3.37 12.63 7.01
C ASN A 30 4.19 11.35 7.15
N LEU A 31 3.99 10.38 6.25
CA LEU A 31 4.72 9.11 6.28
C LEU A 31 6.18 9.27 5.89
N ARG A 32 6.51 10.23 5.03
CA ARG A 32 7.91 10.54 4.74
C ARG A 32 8.62 11.08 5.97
N ALA A 33 7.92 11.91 6.75
CA ALA A 33 8.47 12.49 7.99
C ALA A 33 8.48 11.48 9.13
N ARG A 34 7.44 10.66 9.23
CA ARG A 34 7.28 9.66 10.30
C ARG A 34 6.80 8.36 9.68
N PRO A 35 7.73 7.46 9.28
CA PRO A 35 7.38 6.24 8.54
C PRO A 35 6.80 5.15 9.46
N ARG A 36 5.70 5.47 10.09
CA ARG A 36 5.00 4.56 10.97
C ARG A 36 3.50 4.86 10.90
N ALA A 37 2.68 3.83 10.87
CA ALA A 37 1.24 3.99 10.74
C ALA A 37 0.47 2.94 11.53
N SER A 38 -0.79 3.26 11.75
CA SER A 38 -1.77 2.35 12.32
C SER A 38 -2.99 2.38 11.40
N VAL A 39 -3.42 1.21 10.96
CA VAL A 39 -4.59 1.09 10.08
C VAL A 39 -5.54 0.05 10.63
N VAL A 40 -6.83 0.21 10.32
CA VAL A 40 -7.84 -0.78 10.66
C VAL A 40 -8.23 -1.51 9.38
N ILE A 41 -8.10 -2.83 9.39
CA ILE A 41 -8.45 -3.67 8.27
C ILE A 41 -9.53 -4.66 8.68
N ARG A 42 -10.27 -5.13 7.71
CA ARG A 42 -11.28 -6.16 7.92
C ARG A 42 -10.67 -7.53 7.64
N ALA A 43 -10.80 -8.43 8.60
CA ALA A 43 -10.34 -9.82 8.47
C ALA A 43 -11.55 -10.73 8.73
N GLY A 44 -12.21 -11.15 7.65
CA GLY A 44 -13.46 -11.91 7.75
C GLY A 44 -14.57 -11.10 8.40
N TRP A 45 -15.06 -11.55 9.54
CA TRP A 45 -16.13 -10.90 10.29
C TRP A 45 -15.62 -9.84 11.25
N GLU A 46 -14.33 -9.81 11.50
CA GLU A 46 -13.74 -8.97 12.53
C GLU A 46 -12.92 -7.85 11.92
N TRP A 47 -12.75 -6.79 12.69
CA TRP A 47 -11.84 -5.71 12.39
C TRP A 47 -10.58 -5.87 13.22
N ALA A 48 -9.45 -5.55 12.64
CA ALA A 48 -8.17 -5.59 13.34
C ALA A 48 -7.41 -4.31 13.10
N GLY A 49 -6.82 -3.77 14.15
CA GLY A 49 -5.87 -2.67 14.06
C GLY A 49 -4.49 -3.23 13.82
N VAL A 50 -3.78 -2.69 12.83
CA VAL A 50 -2.42 -3.11 12.51
C VAL A 50 -1.54 -1.89 12.60
N GLU A 51 -0.46 -1.99 13.38
CA GLU A 51 0.50 -0.90 13.59
C GLU A 51 1.89 -1.38 13.26
N GLY A 52 2.67 -0.54 12.64
CA GLY A 52 4.06 -0.87 12.35
C GLY A 52 4.76 0.15 11.48
N PRO A 53 6.03 -0.11 11.17
CA PRO A 53 6.80 0.73 10.26
C PRO A 53 6.24 0.66 8.85
N VAL A 54 6.44 1.76 8.13
CA VAL A 54 5.92 1.94 6.78
C VAL A 54 7.06 2.21 5.82
N GLU A 55 6.99 1.59 4.65
CA GLU A 55 7.84 1.91 3.52
C GLU A 55 6.99 2.47 2.39
N LEU A 56 7.55 3.40 1.62
CA LEU A 56 6.88 4.00 0.48
C LEU A 56 7.59 3.58 -0.79
N ALA A 57 6.82 3.30 -1.84
CA ALA A 57 7.35 3.06 -3.18
C ALA A 57 6.50 3.84 -4.17
N GLY A 58 7.14 4.78 -4.88
CA GLY A 58 6.44 5.63 -5.82
C GLY A 58 7.42 6.41 -6.68
N PRO A 59 6.91 7.26 -7.59
CA PRO A 59 7.79 8.04 -8.48
C PRO A 59 8.77 8.93 -7.74
N ASP A 60 8.39 9.45 -6.58
CA ASP A 60 9.23 10.32 -5.77
C ASP A 60 9.76 9.60 -4.52
N ASP A 61 9.50 8.32 -4.39
CA ASP A 61 9.87 7.51 -3.23
C ASP A 61 10.51 6.22 -3.72
N PRO A 62 11.78 6.28 -4.15
CA PRO A 62 12.46 5.10 -4.68
C PRO A 62 12.64 4.03 -3.61
N MET A 63 12.33 2.80 -3.96
CA MET A 63 12.55 1.65 -3.10
C MET A 63 13.54 0.71 -3.78
N PRO A 64 14.67 0.37 -3.15
CA PRO A 64 15.60 -0.60 -3.73
C PRO A 64 14.91 -1.92 -4.06
N GLY A 65 15.14 -2.42 -5.26
CA GLY A 65 14.52 -3.65 -5.74
C GLY A 65 13.15 -3.46 -6.40
N VAL A 66 12.65 -2.23 -6.44
CA VAL A 66 11.37 -1.90 -7.09
C VAL A 66 11.62 -0.84 -8.13
N ASP A 67 11.73 -1.26 -9.39
CA ASP A 67 11.84 -0.33 -10.53
C ASP A 67 10.44 0.12 -10.96
N ALA A 68 10.36 0.92 -12.03
CA ALA A 68 9.09 1.47 -12.51
C ALA A 68 8.11 0.36 -12.92
N GLU A 69 8.60 -0.70 -13.55
CA GLU A 69 7.77 -1.82 -13.97
C GLU A 69 7.28 -2.61 -12.76
N ARG A 70 8.14 -2.85 -11.78
CA ARG A 70 7.74 -3.55 -10.56
C ARG A 70 6.74 -2.71 -9.76
N LEU A 71 6.89 -1.38 -9.75
CA LEU A 71 5.94 -0.49 -9.10
C LEU A 71 4.57 -0.58 -9.77
N ARG A 72 4.52 -0.60 -11.09
CA ARG A 72 3.27 -0.75 -11.84
C ARG A 72 2.52 -2.01 -11.41
N LEU A 73 3.24 -3.13 -11.34
CA LEU A 73 2.65 -4.40 -10.91
C LEU A 73 2.26 -4.38 -9.44
N LEU A 74 3.06 -3.77 -8.59
CA LEU A 74 2.78 -3.66 -7.15
C LEU A 74 1.47 -2.91 -6.90
N LEU A 75 1.23 -1.82 -7.60
CA LEU A 75 -0.01 -1.07 -7.45
C LEU A 75 -1.23 -1.90 -7.84
N ARG A 76 -1.14 -2.71 -8.90
CA ARG A 76 -2.19 -3.66 -9.27
C ARG A 76 -2.41 -4.72 -8.19
N GLU A 77 -1.32 -5.24 -7.63
CA GLU A 77 -1.37 -6.28 -6.59
C GLU A 77 -2.07 -5.76 -5.33
N ILE A 78 -1.76 -4.53 -4.92
CA ILE A 78 -2.41 -3.90 -3.77
C ILE A 78 -3.91 -3.73 -4.03
N PHE A 79 -4.27 -3.23 -5.20
CA PHE A 79 -5.66 -3.02 -5.59
C PHE A 79 -6.43 -4.34 -5.53
N THR A 80 -5.88 -5.39 -6.09
CA THR A 80 -6.50 -6.71 -6.10
C THR A 80 -6.60 -7.30 -4.68
N ALA A 81 -5.54 -7.17 -3.88
CA ALA A 81 -5.52 -7.66 -2.51
C ALA A 81 -6.54 -6.94 -1.63
N ALA A 82 -6.84 -5.69 -1.94
CA ALA A 82 -7.86 -4.90 -1.25
C ALA A 82 -9.29 -5.25 -1.69
N GLY A 83 -9.45 -6.21 -2.58
CA GLY A 83 -10.75 -6.66 -3.07
C GLY A 83 -11.20 -5.99 -4.36
N GLY A 84 -10.35 -5.19 -4.97
CA GLY A 84 -10.68 -4.51 -6.22
C GLY A 84 -10.64 -5.44 -7.43
N THR A 85 -11.49 -5.16 -8.39
CA THR A 85 -11.48 -5.82 -9.69
C THR A 85 -11.52 -4.75 -10.77
N HIS A 86 -10.82 -4.98 -11.87
CA HIS A 86 -10.76 -4.03 -12.96
C HIS A 86 -10.65 -4.79 -14.27
N ASP A 87 -11.41 -4.35 -15.27
CA ASP A 87 -11.42 -4.97 -16.60
C ASP A 87 -10.47 -4.26 -17.59
N ASP A 88 -9.83 -3.17 -17.16
CA ASP A 88 -8.90 -2.39 -17.98
C ASP A 88 -7.69 -1.96 -17.14
N PHE A 89 -6.76 -2.88 -16.92
CA PHE A 89 -5.55 -2.56 -16.17
C PHE A 89 -4.62 -1.59 -16.91
N ASP A 90 -4.68 -1.52 -18.23
CA ASP A 90 -3.89 -0.52 -18.95
C ASP A 90 -4.37 0.89 -18.62
N GLY A 91 -5.68 1.11 -18.58
CA GLY A 91 -6.26 2.37 -18.12
C GLY A 91 -5.96 2.67 -16.68
N TYR A 92 -6.01 1.64 -15.82
CA TYR A 92 -5.63 1.74 -14.42
C TYR A 92 -4.19 2.22 -14.28
N ASP A 93 -3.25 1.59 -15.00
CA ASP A 93 -1.83 1.96 -14.94
C ASP A 93 -1.61 3.42 -15.35
N ARG A 94 -2.29 3.87 -16.41
CA ARG A 94 -2.17 5.27 -16.85
C ARG A 94 -2.66 6.23 -15.77
N ALA A 95 -3.78 5.93 -15.13
CA ALA A 95 -4.32 6.77 -14.06
C ALA A 95 -3.37 6.81 -12.86
N MET A 96 -2.80 5.66 -12.49
CA MET A 96 -1.83 5.58 -11.37
C MET A 96 -0.60 6.44 -11.66
N ALA A 97 -0.09 6.39 -12.89
CA ALA A 97 1.07 7.17 -13.28
C ALA A 97 0.77 8.67 -13.31
N GLU A 98 -0.36 9.07 -13.87
CA GLU A 98 -0.77 10.48 -13.94
C GLU A 98 -0.96 11.09 -12.55
N GLU A 99 -1.53 10.33 -11.64
CA GLU A 99 -1.79 10.76 -10.26
C GLU A 99 -0.58 10.55 -9.36
N ARG A 100 0.51 10.03 -9.89
CA ARG A 100 1.75 9.75 -9.16
C ARG A 100 1.49 8.95 -7.88
N ARG A 101 0.70 7.89 -8.02
CA ARG A 101 0.29 7.07 -6.88
C ARG A 101 1.47 6.39 -6.22
N VAL A 102 1.39 6.28 -4.90
CA VAL A 102 2.43 5.72 -4.05
C VAL A 102 1.89 4.47 -3.38
N ALA A 103 2.68 3.40 -3.39
CA ALA A 103 2.41 2.22 -2.61
C ALA A 103 2.86 2.47 -1.17
N VAL A 104 1.97 2.27 -0.23
CA VAL A 104 2.25 2.38 1.21
C VAL A 104 2.24 0.97 1.76
N LEU A 105 3.39 0.50 2.27
CA LEU A 105 3.55 -0.87 2.75
C LEU A 105 3.84 -0.83 4.25
N LEU A 106 2.90 -1.34 5.03
CA LEU A 106 3.01 -1.38 6.49
C LEU A 106 3.40 -2.81 6.91
N THR A 107 4.54 -2.94 7.57
CA THR A 107 4.96 -4.21 8.14
C THR A 107 4.33 -4.35 9.53
N PRO A 108 3.46 -5.34 9.76
CA PRO A 108 2.80 -5.46 11.05
C PRO A 108 3.80 -5.73 12.18
N ALA A 109 3.87 -4.84 13.13
CA ALA A 109 4.62 -5.02 14.36
C ALA A 109 3.69 -5.29 15.54
N ARG A 110 2.45 -4.79 15.47
CA ARG A 110 1.45 -5.00 16.51
C ARG A 110 0.08 -5.14 15.84
N ILE A 111 -0.66 -6.17 16.23
CA ILE A 111 -2.01 -6.42 15.75
C ILE A 111 -2.94 -6.47 16.94
N SER A 112 -4.01 -5.68 16.89
CA SER A 112 -5.02 -5.60 17.95
C SER A 112 -6.40 -5.91 17.39
N PRO A 113 -7.18 -6.80 18.02
CA PRO A 113 -8.56 -7.01 17.60
C PRO A 113 -9.36 -5.71 17.73
N ARG A 114 -10.22 -5.44 16.76
CA ARG A 114 -11.10 -4.26 16.74
C ARG A 114 -10.37 -2.91 16.73
N GLY A 115 -9.13 -2.90 16.25
CA GLY A 115 -8.38 -1.66 16.17
C GLY A 115 -7.92 -1.16 17.52
#